data_936a6da7440a04fa0c82b57e02ae8f3a
#
_entry.id   936a6da7440a04fa0c82b57e02ae8f3a
#
_cell.length_a   1.000
_cell.length_b   1.000
_cell.length_c   1.000
_cell.angle_alpha   90.00
_cell.angle_beta   90.00
_cell.angle_gamma   90.00
#
_symmetry.space_group_name_H-M   'P 1'
#
loop_
_entity.id
_entity.type
_entity.pdbx_description
1 polymer ?
#
loop_
_entity_poly.entity_id
_entity_poly.type
_entity_poly.pdbx_seq_one_letter_code
_entity_poly.pdbx_strand_id
1 'polypeptide(L)'
;IEQRPLTAKDERVLKELGILRTQQVLQPLEAQYDKIVLLVLESVHRDYIGFYNKNIPQETTPFLDSLLAKYPRLDNYYSSAIPTTQGLNATFRSHLIFDEEINGAKQGSLFRSVQEAGWRGIFMNASSQYYSNEVREYPQQFGMQEYYAKEYLQDLGYSGASGWGYHNDVLYKETLRLLEAGRKDKMLLVTKTLDMHQPYPYYGISWENMPPAVRDHELVTIRGMYWVDQTLKNFFEEAEAKGLMDDRTLFIITADHNPHSGGEYTKIVTNENDRKSIAPIPLLFVSKNLQPLNNLMTKDYASQIDLAPTLLYLAGLKAPEDFMGRNLLESVETPFALGYFGGKAFYYSADLSFEDQMDNPSPATEYEDALTNYIIHEYSERQLKNQ
;
A
#
# COMPACT_ATOMS: atom_id res chain seq x y z
N ILE A 1 -11.28 9.70 -21.21
CA ILE A 1 -12.38 9.92 -20.24
C ILE A 1 -12.96 11.28 -20.54
N GLU A 2 -14.29 11.38 -20.82
CA GLU A 2 -14.94 12.67 -21.03
C GLU A 2 -14.92 13.51 -19.76
N GLN A 3 -14.57 14.79 -19.89
CA GLN A 3 -14.70 15.76 -18.80
C GLN A 3 -16.15 15.83 -18.32
N ARG A 4 -16.35 15.64 -17.03
CA ARG A 4 -17.66 15.79 -16.37
C ARG A 4 -17.53 16.80 -15.25
N PRO A 5 -18.08 18.02 -15.40
CA PRO A 5 -18.15 18.95 -14.28
C PRO A 5 -19.08 18.38 -13.21
N LEU A 6 -18.76 18.61 -11.94
CA LEU A 6 -19.64 18.25 -10.85
C LEU A 6 -20.94 19.04 -10.92
N THR A 7 -22.06 18.35 -10.74
CA THR A 7 -23.38 18.99 -10.62
C THR A 7 -23.62 19.43 -9.18
N ALA A 8 -24.57 20.34 -8.97
CA ALA A 8 -24.99 20.74 -7.62
C ALA A 8 -25.50 19.55 -6.78
N LYS A 9 -26.02 18.51 -7.44
CA LYS A 9 -26.43 17.26 -6.80
C LYS A 9 -25.22 16.48 -6.32
N ASP A 10 -24.20 16.33 -7.16
CA ASP A 10 -22.95 15.66 -6.80
C ASP A 10 -22.28 16.36 -5.60
N GLU A 11 -22.14 17.70 -5.66
CA GLU A 11 -21.55 18.48 -4.56
C GLU A 11 -22.29 18.31 -3.23
N ARG A 12 -23.62 18.24 -3.23
CA ARG A 12 -24.40 17.96 -2.02
C ARG A 12 -24.05 16.61 -1.43
N VAL A 13 -24.08 15.56 -2.26
CA VAL A 13 -23.75 14.19 -1.84
C VAL A 13 -22.32 14.10 -1.32
N LEU A 14 -21.36 14.69 -2.02
CA LEU A 14 -19.95 14.67 -1.60
C LEU A 14 -19.69 15.41 -0.29
N LYS A 15 -20.48 16.46 0.00
CA LYS A 15 -20.46 17.14 1.33
C LYS A 15 -21.04 16.24 2.41
N GLU A 16 -22.17 15.56 2.15
CA GLU A 16 -22.77 14.60 3.09
C GLU A 16 -21.80 13.45 3.41
N LEU A 17 -21.05 12.98 2.43
CA LEU A 17 -20.01 11.95 2.61
C LEU A 17 -18.71 12.48 3.25
N GLY A 18 -18.59 13.77 3.48
CA GLY A 18 -17.40 14.39 4.04
C GLY A 18 -16.20 14.43 3.09
N ILE A 19 -16.39 14.26 1.77
CA ILE A 19 -15.33 14.26 0.76
C ILE A 19 -14.92 15.69 0.40
N LEU A 20 -15.90 16.56 0.12
CA LEU A 20 -15.64 17.98 -0.09
C LEU A 20 -15.50 18.67 1.27
N ARG A 21 -14.29 18.73 1.76
CA ARG A 21 -13.95 19.37 3.05
C ARG A 21 -13.23 20.69 2.82
N THR A 22 -13.45 21.63 3.75
CA THR A 22 -12.48 22.69 3.99
C THR A 22 -11.31 22.06 4.77
N GLN A 23 -10.32 21.56 4.06
CA GLN A 23 -9.16 20.91 4.68
C GLN A 23 -8.35 21.94 5.48
N GLN A 24 -8.25 21.77 6.79
CA GLN A 24 -7.12 22.30 7.53
C GLN A 24 -5.94 21.36 7.26
N VAL A 25 -5.18 21.66 6.22
CA VAL A 25 -3.96 20.92 5.91
C VAL A 25 -2.96 21.16 7.02
N LEU A 26 -2.63 20.13 7.81
CA LEU A 26 -1.54 20.21 8.77
C LEU A 26 -0.26 20.58 8.02
N GLN A 27 0.35 21.70 8.41
CA GLN A 27 1.64 22.10 7.84
C GLN A 27 2.74 21.33 8.56
N PRO A 28 3.59 20.58 7.86
CA PRO A 28 4.72 19.91 8.47
C PRO A 28 5.71 20.97 8.96
N LEU A 29 6.13 20.86 10.23
CA LEU A 29 7.10 21.79 10.83
C LEU A 29 8.52 21.29 10.61
N GLU A 30 8.78 20.04 10.97
CA GLU A 30 10.09 19.39 10.86
C GLU A 30 9.93 17.91 10.51
N ALA A 31 10.95 17.31 9.90
CA ALA A 31 10.97 15.87 9.66
C ALA A 31 10.96 15.11 10.99
N GLN A 32 9.96 14.26 11.16
CA GLN A 32 9.85 13.39 12.33
C GLN A 32 10.78 12.18 12.19
N TYR A 33 10.96 11.72 10.96
CA TYR A 33 11.86 10.62 10.60
C TYR A 33 12.80 11.07 9.47
N ASP A 34 14.01 10.53 9.46
CA ASP A 34 14.98 10.73 8.37
C ASP A 34 15.00 9.54 7.41
N LYS A 35 14.50 8.40 7.86
CA LYS A 35 14.34 7.21 7.04
C LYS A 35 12.92 6.69 7.13
N ILE A 36 12.30 6.52 5.96
CA ILE A 36 10.98 5.92 5.79
C ILE A 36 11.14 4.69 4.91
N VAL A 37 10.87 3.53 5.47
CA VAL A 37 10.99 2.23 4.80
C VAL A 37 9.61 1.64 4.62
N LEU A 38 9.12 1.60 3.38
CA LEU A 38 7.81 1.06 3.06
C LEU A 38 7.94 -0.35 2.49
N LEU A 39 7.51 -1.34 3.24
CA LEU A 39 7.43 -2.74 2.84
C LEU A 39 6.05 -3.01 2.26
N VAL A 40 5.97 -3.16 0.94
CA VAL A 40 4.73 -3.37 0.19
C VAL A 40 4.60 -4.85 -0.14
N LEU A 41 3.69 -5.53 0.53
CA LEU A 41 3.40 -6.94 0.30
C LEU A 41 2.54 -7.10 -0.94
N GLU A 42 2.87 -8.08 -1.79
CA GLU A 42 2.09 -8.44 -2.96
C GLU A 42 0.76 -9.08 -2.57
N SER A 43 -0.37 -8.52 -3.05
CA SER A 43 -1.70 -9.15 -3.00
C SER A 43 -2.12 -9.69 -1.62
N VAL A 44 -1.94 -8.93 -0.54
CA VAL A 44 -2.27 -9.38 0.83
C VAL A 44 -3.55 -8.75 1.35
N HIS A 45 -4.55 -9.57 1.64
CA HIS A 45 -5.74 -9.18 2.38
C HIS A 45 -5.45 -9.18 3.90
N ARG A 46 -6.07 -8.26 4.64
CA ARG A 46 -5.95 -8.18 6.11
C ARG A 46 -6.22 -9.52 6.80
N ASP A 47 -7.25 -10.24 6.36
CA ASP A 47 -7.68 -11.52 6.97
C ASP A 47 -6.79 -12.73 6.61
N TYR A 48 -5.70 -12.52 5.84
CA TYR A 48 -4.63 -13.50 5.70
C TYR A 48 -3.70 -13.53 6.94
N ILE A 49 -3.91 -12.62 7.89
CA ILE A 49 -3.11 -12.44 9.09
C ILE A 49 -3.90 -12.95 10.31
N GLY A 50 -3.28 -13.80 11.12
CA GLY A 50 -3.90 -14.44 12.28
C GLY A 50 -4.41 -13.48 13.35
N PHE A 51 -3.84 -12.27 13.44
CA PHE A 51 -4.33 -11.21 14.32
C PHE A 51 -5.79 -10.86 14.03
N TYR A 52 -6.16 -10.78 12.77
CA TYR A 52 -7.52 -10.41 12.33
C TYR A 52 -8.44 -11.62 12.12
N ASN A 53 -7.90 -12.76 11.69
CA ASN A 53 -8.67 -13.94 11.33
C ASN A 53 -8.29 -15.13 12.23
N LYS A 54 -9.20 -15.53 13.10
CA LYS A 54 -9.00 -16.69 14.00
C LYS A 54 -9.38 -18.04 13.37
N ASN A 55 -9.86 -18.03 12.13
CA ASN A 55 -10.24 -19.26 11.41
C ASN A 55 -9.06 -19.88 10.66
N ILE A 56 -7.93 -19.17 10.52
CA ILE A 56 -6.69 -19.74 9.98
C ILE A 56 -5.78 -20.26 11.10
N PRO A 57 -4.83 -21.19 10.82
CA PRO A 57 -3.87 -21.64 11.83
C PRO A 57 -3.14 -20.46 12.45
N GLN A 58 -3.09 -20.39 13.78
CA GLN A 58 -2.49 -19.25 14.49
C GLN A 58 -0.97 -19.20 14.33
N GLU A 59 -0.36 -20.28 13.89
CA GLU A 59 1.06 -20.36 13.53
C GLU A 59 1.36 -19.74 12.16
N THR A 60 0.35 -19.26 11.41
CA THR A 60 0.54 -18.71 10.07
C THR A 60 1.33 -17.40 10.10
N THR A 61 1.01 -16.47 11.00
CA THR A 61 1.62 -15.13 11.03
C THR A 61 1.99 -14.65 12.44
N PRO A 62 2.67 -15.46 13.27
CA PRO A 62 2.90 -15.12 14.67
C PRO A 62 3.75 -13.86 14.87
N PHE A 63 4.67 -13.53 13.95
CA PHE A 63 5.48 -12.34 14.03
C PHE A 63 4.65 -11.08 13.68
N LEU A 64 3.93 -11.08 12.57
CA LEU A 64 3.01 -9.99 12.19
C LEU A 64 1.94 -9.76 13.28
N ASP A 65 1.40 -10.83 13.86
CA ASP A 65 0.45 -10.75 14.98
C ASP A 65 1.06 -10.00 16.17
N SER A 66 2.32 -10.29 16.51
CA SER A 66 3.04 -9.62 17.58
C SER A 66 3.28 -8.14 17.29
N LEU A 67 3.61 -7.79 16.05
CA LEU A 67 3.79 -6.40 15.63
C LEU A 67 2.46 -5.63 15.68
N LEU A 68 1.39 -6.22 15.16
CA LEU A 68 0.05 -5.62 15.17
C LEU A 68 -0.48 -5.41 16.59
N ALA A 69 -0.15 -6.30 17.53
CA ALA A 69 -0.51 -6.13 18.93
C ALA A 69 0.25 -4.97 19.61
N LYS A 70 1.44 -4.64 19.13
CA LYS A 70 2.38 -3.71 19.78
C LYS A 70 2.38 -2.31 19.19
N TYR A 71 2.26 -2.18 17.86
CA TYR A 71 2.55 -0.95 17.14
C TYR A 71 1.29 -0.26 16.59
N PRO A 72 1.34 1.06 16.32
CA PRO A 72 0.24 1.79 15.66
C PRO A 72 -0.13 1.16 14.32
N ARG A 73 -1.43 1.03 14.08
CA ARG A 73 -2.00 0.42 12.90
C ARG A 73 -3.38 0.99 12.58
N LEU A 74 -3.85 0.76 11.36
CA LEU A 74 -5.24 0.97 10.99
C LEU A 74 -5.91 -0.37 10.70
N ASP A 75 -7.02 -0.66 11.41
CA ASP A 75 -7.78 -1.89 11.21
C ASP A 75 -8.72 -1.79 9.98
N ASN A 76 -9.11 -0.57 9.59
CA ASN A 76 -10.01 -0.30 8.47
C ASN A 76 -9.27 0.45 7.34
N TYR A 77 -8.13 -0.09 6.91
CA TYR A 77 -7.35 0.42 5.79
C TYR A 77 -7.60 -0.44 4.55
N TYR A 78 -8.03 0.21 3.47
CA TYR A 78 -8.48 -0.46 2.26
C TYR A 78 -7.51 -0.24 1.09
N SER A 79 -7.44 -1.22 0.18
CA SER A 79 -6.88 -0.94 -1.14
C SER A 79 -7.75 0.13 -1.81
N SER A 80 -7.16 0.91 -2.71
CA SER A 80 -7.89 1.93 -3.47
C SER A 80 -8.16 1.48 -4.90
N ALA A 81 -7.36 0.54 -5.40
CA ALA A 81 -7.47 0.03 -6.75
C ALA A 81 -6.72 -1.31 -6.90
N ILE A 82 -7.02 -2.05 -7.92
CA ILE A 82 -6.34 -3.27 -8.37
C ILE A 82 -6.17 -3.22 -9.90
N PRO A 83 -5.14 -3.87 -10.50
CA PRO A 83 -4.05 -4.66 -9.90
C PRO A 83 -2.88 -3.79 -9.38
N THR A 84 -1.68 -4.38 -9.28
CA THR A 84 -0.45 -3.79 -8.73
C THR A 84 -0.20 -2.35 -9.16
N THR A 85 -0.18 -2.03 -10.44
CA THR A 85 0.11 -0.66 -10.93
C THR A 85 -0.91 0.36 -10.44
N GLN A 86 -2.19 -0.02 -10.42
CA GLN A 86 -3.26 0.83 -9.93
C GLN A 86 -3.11 1.09 -8.42
N GLY A 87 -2.80 0.04 -7.63
CA GLY A 87 -2.53 0.16 -6.20
C GLY A 87 -1.28 1.00 -5.89
N LEU A 88 -0.20 0.80 -6.65
CA LEU A 88 1.01 1.63 -6.54
C LEU A 88 0.74 3.10 -6.92
N ASN A 89 -0.09 3.34 -7.94
CA ASN A 89 -0.52 4.69 -8.30
C ASN A 89 -1.27 5.36 -7.14
N ALA A 90 -2.23 4.65 -6.54
CA ALA A 90 -2.95 5.14 -5.37
C ALA A 90 -2.00 5.46 -4.21
N THR A 91 -1.02 4.57 -3.96
CA THR A 91 -0.05 4.71 -2.88
C THR A 91 0.95 5.85 -3.12
N PHE A 92 1.49 6.01 -4.34
CA PHE A 92 2.59 6.95 -4.59
C PHE A 92 2.14 8.30 -5.13
N ARG A 93 1.02 8.34 -5.85
CA ARG A 93 0.47 9.57 -6.43
C ARG A 93 -0.78 10.05 -5.74
N SER A 94 -1.27 9.30 -4.73
CA SER A 94 -2.50 9.62 -4.00
C SER A 94 -3.68 9.85 -4.96
N HIS A 95 -3.80 9.00 -6.00
CA HIS A 95 -4.81 9.13 -7.03
C HIS A 95 -5.39 7.78 -7.45
N LEU A 96 -6.69 7.75 -7.78
CA LEU A 96 -7.44 6.51 -8.01
C LEU A 96 -7.36 5.99 -9.45
N ILE A 97 -7.08 6.85 -10.42
CA ILE A 97 -6.98 6.46 -11.82
C ILE A 97 -5.53 6.55 -12.28
N PHE A 98 -5.02 5.45 -12.80
CA PHE A 98 -3.75 5.40 -13.53
C PHE A 98 -4.05 5.39 -15.02
N ASP A 99 -3.37 6.23 -15.77
CA ASP A 99 -3.46 6.30 -17.21
C ASP A 99 -2.05 6.33 -17.79
N GLU A 100 -1.74 5.33 -18.63
CA GLU A 100 -0.43 5.18 -19.27
C GLU A 100 -0.13 6.30 -20.29
N GLU A 101 -1.17 6.90 -20.90
CA GLU A 101 -1.01 7.95 -21.90
C GLU A 101 -0.62 9.29 -21.26
N ILE A 102 -0.78 9.43 -19.96
CA ILE A 102 -0.41 10.65 -19.26
C ILE A 102 1.09 10.67 -19.00
N ASN A 103 1.75 11.71 -19.47
CA ASN A 103 3.12 11.99 -19.09
C ASN A 103 3.20 12.27 -17.58
N GLY A 104 3.41 11.21 -16.80
CA GLY A 104 3.51 11.27 -15.34
C GLY A 104 4.59 12.23 -14.81
N ALA A 105 5.49 12.72 -15.67
CA ALA A 105 6.60 13.59 -15.29
C ALA A 105 6.16 14.92 -14.66
N LYS A 106 4.95 15.39 -14.94
CA LYS A 106 4.44 16.66 -14.41
C LYS A 106 3.52 16.51 -13.19
N GLN A 107 3.14 15.28 -12.83
CA GLN A 107 2.20 15.05 -11.73
C GLN A 107 2.91 14.88 -10.40
N GLY A 108 2.28 15.30 -9.31
CA GLY A 108 2.76 15.05 -7.96
C GLY A 108 2.95 13.57 -7.67
N SER A 109 4.00 13.23 -6.94
CA SER A 109 4.21 11.88 -6.41
C SER A 109 5.05 11.91 -5.14
N LEU A 110 4.93 10.86 -4.34
CA LEU A 110 5.75 10.67 -3.15
C LEU A 110 7.25 10.74 -3.48
N PHE A 111 7.68 10.06 -4.55
CA PHE A 111 9.10 10.04 -4.95
C PHE A 111 9.60 11.42 -5.40
N ARG A 112 8.85 12.15 -6.22
CA ARG A 112 9.24 13.50 -6.65
C ARG A 112 9.37 14.44 -5.47
N SER A 113 8.36 14.43 -4.59
CA SER A 113 8.35 15.32 -3.42
C SER A 113 9.55 15.11 -2.49
N VAL A 114 9.93 13.86 -2.22
CA VAL A 114 11.10 13.58 -1.37
C VAL A 114 12.41 13.95 -2.07
N GLN A 115 12.51 13.72 -3.38
CA GLN A 115 13.72 14.06 -4.15
C GLN A 115 13.93 15.56 -4.29
N GLU A 116 12.87 16.34 -4.56
CA GLU A 116 12.91 17.80 -4.59
C GLU A 116 13.36 18.39 -3.25
N ALA A 117 13.08 17.69 -2.15
CA ALA A 117 13.54 18.04 -0.81
C ALA A 117 14.96 17.51 -0.48
N GLY A 118 15.64 16.89 -1.43
CA GLY A 118 17.01 16.37 -1.25
C GLY A 118 17.09 15.01 -0.54
N TRP A 119 15.98 14.28 -0.45
CA TRP A 119 15.99 12.90 0.02
C TRP A 119 16.41 11.94 -1.09
N ARG A 120 16.98 10.82 -0.71
CA ARG A 120 17.21 9.71 -1.61
C ARG A 120 15.93 8.87 -1.72
N GLY A 121 15.37 8.76 -2.91
CA GLY A 121 14.15 7.98 -3.18
C GLY A 121 14.48 6.69 -3.94
N ILE A 122 14.31 5.54 -3.31
CA ILE A 122 14.62 4.22 -3.87
C ILE A 122 13.35 3.37 -3.96
N PHE A 123 13.12 2.75 -5.12
CA PHE A 123 12.12 1.70 -5.27
C PHE A 123 12.80 0.39 -5.65
N MET A 124 12.68 -0.61 -4.78
CA MET A 124 13.13 -1.98 -5.01
C MET A 124 11.95 -2.89 -5.33
N ASN A 125 11.96 -3.48 -6.51
CA ASN A 125 10.92 -4.37 -7.00
C ASN A 125 11.46 -5.81 -7.13
N ALA A 126 10.77 -6.77 -6.56
CA ALA A 126 11.14 -8.18 -6.67
C ALA A 126 11.05 -8.72 -8.11
N SER A 127 10.11 -8.19 -8.91
CA SER A 127 9.86 -8.62 -10.28
C SER A 127 10.80 -7.98 -11.30
N SER A 128 10.82 -8.55 -12.53
CA SER A 128 11.59 -7.98 -13.64
C SER A 128 11.01 -6.63 -14.09
N GLN A 129 11.90 -5.65 -14.37
CA GLN A 129 11.50 -4.40 -15.00
C GLN A 129 10.96 -4.58 -16.43
N TYR A 130 11.22 -5.72 -17.04
CA TYR A 130 10.76 -6.07 -18.39
C TYR A 130 9.49 -6.93 -18.38
N TYR A 131 8.85 -7.09 -17.22
CA TYR A 131 7.63 -7.87 -17.10
C TYR A 131 6.50 -7.36 -18.01
N SER A 132 6.35 -6.02 -18.06
CA SER A 132 5.46 -5.33 -19.01
C SER A 132 6.02 -3.96 -19.37
N ASN A 133 5.48 -3.32 -20.40
CA ASN A 133 5.82 -1.94 -20.71
C ASN A 133 5.49 -0.99 -19.54
N GLU A 134 4.35 -1.21 -18.90
CA GLU A 134 3.89 -0.47 -17.73
C GLU A 134 4.91 -0.49 -16.58
N VAL A 135 5.41 -1.67 -16.21
CA VAL A 135 6.43 -1.82 -15.14
C VAL A 135 7.74 -1.14 -15.51
N ARG A 136 8.13 -1.18 -16.78
CA ARG A 136 9.34 -0.51 -17.26
C ARG A 136 9.25 1.02 -17.16
N GLU A 137 8.06 1.57 -17.24
CA GLU A 137 7.82 3.01 -17.18
C GLU A 137 7.65 3.56 -15.76
N TYR A 138 7.61 2.72 -14.72
CA TYR A 138 7.48 3.16 -13.32
C TYR A 138 8.44 4.31 -12.94
N PRO A 139 9.75 4.29 -13.30
CA PRO A 139 10.64 5.38 -12.96
C PRO A 139 10.17 6.74 -13.50
N GLN A 140 9.71 6.77 -14.75
CA GLN A 140 9.19 7.99 -15.36
C GLN A 140 7.83 8.37 -14.77
N GLN A 141 6.92 7.42 -14.67
CA GLN A 141 5.55 7.63 -14.20
C GLN A 141 5.51 8.12 -12.75
N PHE A 142 6.26 7.48 -11.86
CA PHE A 142 6.27 7.83 -10.44
C PHE A 142 7.41 8.78 -10.03
N GLY A 143 8.35 9.07 -10.93
CA GLY A 143 9.50 9.95 -10.66
C GLY A 143 10.57 9.29 -9.79
N MET A 144 10.80 7.99 -9.95
CA MET A 144 11.82 7.26 -9.22
C MET A 144 13.20 7.51 -9.81
N GLN A 145 14.17 8.01 -9.04
CA GLN A 145 15.55 8.17 -9.47
C GLN A 145 16.34 6.86 -9.37
N GLU A 146 16.08 6.10 -8.32
CA GLU A 146 16.70 4.81 -8.09
C GLU A 146 15.61 3.73 -8.16
N TYR A 147 15.62 2.97 -9.25
CA TYR A 147 14.72 1.86 -9.48
C TYR A 147 15.54 0.58 -9.65
N TYR A 148 15.37 -0.33 -8.72
CA TYR A 148 16.08 -1.61 -8.66
C TYR A 148 15.07 -2.74 -8.79
N ALA A 149 15.26 -3.57 -9.82
CA ALA A 149 14.39 -4.69 -10.14
C ALA A 149 15.18 -6.01 -10.14
N LYS A 150 14.57 -7.09 -10.60
CA LYS A 150 15.21 -8.42 -10.70
C LYS A 150 16.60 -8.36 -11.33
N GLU A 151 16.75 -7.61 -12.40
CA GLU A 151 18.00 -7.52 -13.17
C GLU A 151 19.15 -6.94 -12.33
N TYR A 152 18.87 -5.92 -11.54
CA TYR A 152 19.83 -5.36 -10.59
C TYR A 152 20.32 -6.40 -9.57
N LEU A 153 19.42 -7.22 -9.03
CA LEU A 153 19.77 -8.28 -8.09
C LEU A 153 20.61 -9.38 -8.77
N GLN A 154 20.32 -9.68 -10.04
CA GLN A 154 21.12 -10.60 -10.85
C GLN A 154 22.55 -10.08 -11.06
N ASP A 155 22.69 -8.79 -11.39
CA ASP A 155 24.01 -8.14 -11.59
C ASP A 155 24.84 -8.12 -10.30
N LEU A 156 24.21 -8.08 -9.14
CA LEU A 156 24.86 -8.24 -7.83
C LEU A 156 25.26 -9.70 -7.52
N GLY A 157 24.90 -10.67 -8.37
CA GLY A 157 25.23 -12.07 -8.21
C GLY A 157 24.30 -12.86 -7.29
N TYR A 158 23.13 -12.34 -6.96
CA TYR A 158 22.12 -13.12 -6.26
C TYR A 158 21.61 -14.26 -7.13
N SER A 159 21.45 -15.45 -6.53
CA SER A 159 20.90 -16.66 -7.16
C SER A 159 19.47 -16.93 -6.69
N GLY A 160 18.80 -17.90 -7.32
CA GLY A 160 17.48 -18.37 -6.87
C GLY A 160 16.29 -17.54 -7.39
N ALA A 161 16.48 -16.75 -8.47
CA ALA A 161 15.38 -16.08 -9.11
C ALA A 161 14.39 -17.09 -9.74
N SER A 162 13.10 -16.88 -9.48
CA SER A 162 12.03 -17.52 -10.25
C SER A 162 11.88 -16.90 -11.64
N GLY A 163 11.03 -17.45 -12.50
CA GLY A 163 10.67 -16.80 -13.77
C GLY A 163 10.16 -15.38 -13.59
N TRP A 164 9.50 -15.09 -12.48
CA TRP A 164 8.89 -13.80 -12.16
C TRP A 164 9.84 -12.82 -11.48
N GLY A 165 10.69 -13.31 -10.56
CA GLY A 165 11.57 -12.44 -9.77
C GLY A 165 12.24 -13.18 -8.62
N TYR A 166 12.67 -12.40 -7.63
CA TYR A 166 13.30 -12.90 -6.41
C TYR A 166 12.30 -13.04 -5.26
N HIS A 167 12.57 -13.99 -4.36
CA HIS A 167 11.83 -14.17 -3.13
C HIS A 167 12.17 -13.09 -2.10
N ASN A 168 11.29 -12.96 -1.09
CA ASN A 168 11.36 -11.91 -0.08
C ASN A 168 12.68 -11.89 0.69
N ASP A 169 13.29 -13.04 0.97
CA ASP A 169 14.56 -13.14 1.71
C ASP A 169 15.71 -12.42 0.98
N VAL A 170 15.83 -12.59 -0.33
CA VAL A 170 16.83 -11.89 -1.15
C VAL A 170 16.54 -10.40 -1.18
N LEU A 171 15.26 -10.04 -1.40
CA LEU A 171 14.83 -8.68 -1.50
C LEU A 171 15.08 -7.90 -0.19
N TYR A 172 14.75 -8.50 0.95
CA TYR A 172 14.96 -7.90 2.27
C TYR A 172 16.44 -7.78 2.65
N LYS A 173 17.27 -8.75 2.25
CA LYS A 173 18.71 -8.66 2.44
C LYS A 173 19.28 -7.45 1.71
N GLU A 174 18.89 -7.20 0.46
CA GLU A 174 19.35 -6.05 -0.30
C GLU A 174 18.77 -4.74 0.26
N THR A 175 17.52 -4.74 0.72
CA THR A 175 16.90 -3.61 1.42
C THR A 175 17.74 -3.19 2.64
N LEU A 176 18.15 -4.14 3.47
CA LEU A 176 19.02 -3.88 4.63
C LEU A 176 20.39 -3.34 4.22
N ARG A 177 20.99 -3.87 3.14
CA ARG A 177 22.26 -3.38 2.62
C ARG A 177 22.17 -1.92 2.17
N LEU A 178 21.08 -1.55 1.48
CA LEU A 178 20.84 -0.18 1.03
C LEU A 178 20.61 0.77 2.22
N LEU A 179 19.86 0.34 3.24
CA LEU A 179 19.67 1.12 4.47
C LEU A 179 21.00 1.32 5.21
N GLU A 180 21.82 0.28 5.30
CA GLU A 180 23.12 0.35 5.96
C GLU A 180 24.07 1.29 5.22
N ALA A 181 24.13 1.21 3.89
CA ALA A 181 24.93 2.10 3.06
C ALA A 181 24.46 3.57 3.15
N GLY A 182 23.15 3.80 3.27
CA GLY A 182 22.53 5.12 3.37
C GLY A 182 22.31 5.63 4.80
N ARG A 183 23.08 5.17 5.80
CA ARG A 183 22.87 5.56 7.23
C ARG A 183 22.81 7.07 7.46
N LYS A 184 23.55 7.85 6.67
CA LYS A 184 23.63 9.31 6.81
C LYS A 184 22.65 10.06 5.94
N ASP A 185 21.95 9.37 5.03
CA ASP A 185 21.06 9.99 4.08
C ASP A 185 19.67 10.15 4.69
N LYS A 186 18.94 11.19 4.30
CA LYS A 186 17.48 11.17 4.37
C LYS A 186 16.98 10.30 3.24
N MET A 187 16.13 9.31 3.56
CA MET A 187 15.80 8.24 2.61
C MET A 187 14.33 7.82 2.66
N LEU A 188 13.72 7.71 1.50
CA LEU A 188 12.52 6.92 1.26
C LEU A 188 12.95 5.64 0.54
N LEU A 189 12.82 4.50 1.16
CA LEU A 189 13.09 3.19 0.56
C LEU A 189 11.80 2.37 0.52
N VAL A 190 11.31 2.13 -0.68
CA VAL A 190 10.13 1.29 -0.92
C VAL A 190 10.58 -0.06 -1.44
N THR A 191 10.14 -1.13 -0.81
CA THR A 191 10.44 -2.51 -1.18
C THR A 191 9.14 -3.27 -1.46
N LYS A 192 8.92 -3.65 -2.73
CA LYS A 192 7.73 -4.35 -3.18
C LYS A 192 8.03 -5.82 -3.41
N THR A 193 7.35 -6.69 -2.66
CA THR A 193 7.53 -8.15 -2.70
C THR A 193 6.80 -8.82 -3.86
N LEU A 194 6.94 -10.14 -4.00
CA LEU A 194 6.32 -10.92 -5.06
C LEU A 194 5.68 -12.23 -4.57
N ASP A 195 6.06 -12.73 -3.40
CA ASP A 195 5.79 -14.13 -3.00
C ASP A 195 4.30 -14.49 -2.86
N MET A 196 3.41 -13.51 -2.71
CA MET A 196 1.97 -13.75 -2.68
C MET A 196 1.28 -13.60 -4.05
N HIS A 197 2.04 -13.34 -5.12
CA HIS A 197 1.50 -13.30 -6.49
C HIS A 197 1.12 -14.71 -6.97
N GLN A 198 -0.09 -14.87 -7.48
CA GLN A 198 -0.53 -16.14 -8.10
C GLN A 198 0.24 -16.39 -9.43
N PRO A 199 0.64 -17.60 -9.76
CA PRO A 199 0.35 -18.91 -9.13
C PRO A 199 1.27 -19.28 -7.96
N TYR A 200 1.75 -18.33 -7.16
CA TYR A 200 2.60 -18.54 -5.99
C TYR A 200 3.97 -19.16 -6.31
N PRO A 201 4.99 -18.34 -6.61
CA PRO A 201 6.30 -18.80 -7.09
C PRO A 201 7.20 -19.36 -5.98
N TYR A 202 6.72 -20.29 -5.18
CA TYR A 202 7.44 -20.86 -4.01
C TYR A 202 8.55 -21.87 -4.40
N TYR A 203 9.23 -21.65 -5.50
CA TYR A 203 10.34 -22.49 -5.88
C TYR A 203 11.56 -22.25 -4.99
N GLY A 204 12.02 -23.30 -4.32
CA GLY A 204 13.21 -23.26 -3.44
C GLY A 204 12.93 -22.97 -1.97
N ILE A 205 11.68 -22.80 -1.56
CA ILE A 205 11.30 -22.69 -0.16
C ILE A 205 11.21 -24.09 0.45
N SER A 206 11.92 -24.30 1.57
CA SER A 206 11.81 -25.55 2.33
C SER A 206 10.54 -25.53 3.20
N TRP A 207 9.64 -26.47 2.94
CA TRP A 207 8.41 -26.68 3.70
C TRP A 207 8.61 -27.51 4.98
N GLU A 208 9.77 -28.18 5.09
CA GLU A 208 10.04 -29.17 6.14
C GLU A 208 10.01 -28.57 7.55
N ASN A 209 10.41 -27.33 7.69
CA ASN A 209 10.48 -26.63 8.97
C ASN A 209 9.18 -25.86 9.32
N MET A 210 8.14 -25.95 8.48
CA MET A 210 6.87 -25.30 8.79
C MET A 210 6.11 -26.07 9.88
N PRO A 211 5.37 -25.37 10.75
CA PRO A 211 4.45 -26.02 11.69
C PRO A 211 3.48 -26.94 10.93
N PRO A 212 3.15 -28.12 11.45
CA PRO A 212 2.27 -29.07 10.75
C PRO A 212 0.93 -28.48 10.33
N ALA A 213 0.31 -27.63 11.17
CA ALA A 213 -0.96 -26.97 10.85
C ALA A 213 -0.88 -26.05 9.63
N VAL A 214 0.29 -25.45 9.36
CA VAL A 214 0.57 -24.60 8.20
C VAL A 214 1.00 -25.46 7.01
N ARG A 215 1.98 -26.35 7.23
CA ARG A 215 2.56 -27.18 6.16
C ARG A 215 1.53 -28.05 5.44
N ASP A 216 0.67 -28.70 6.24
CA ASP A 216 -0.29 -29.67 5.76
C ASP A 216 -1.67 -29.04 5.43
N HIS A 217 -1.76 -27.69 5.48
CA HIS A 217 -2.98 -26.97 5.14
C HIS A 217 -3.30 -27.07 3.65
N GLU A 218 -4.60 -27.22 3.30
CA GLU A 218 -5.05 -27.39 1.92
C GLU A 218 -4.79 -26.14 1.04
N LEU A 219 -4.83 -24.93 1.66
CA LEU A 219 -4.66 -23.67 0.93
C LEU A 219 -3.19 -23.27 0.87
N VAL A 220 -2.68 -23.04 -0.33
CA VAL A 220 -1.28 -22.61 -0.56
C VAL A 220 -1.01 -21.23 0.01
N THR A 221 -2.01 -20.36 0.00
CA THR A 221 -1.94 -19.00 0.59
C THR A 221 -1.51 -19.03 2.06
N ILE A 222 -1.93 -20.01 2.86
CA ILE A 222 -1.52 -20.14 4.27
C ILE A 222 -0.02 -20.38 4.40
N ARG A 223 0.55 -21.26 3.57
CA ARG A 223 2.00 -21.49 3.53
C ARG A 223 2.77 -20.26 3.05
N GLY A 224 2.20 -19.56 2.05
CA GLY A 224 2.78 -18.32 1.55
C GLY A 224 2.83 -17.23 2.60
N MET A 225 1.76 -17.04 3.36
CA MET A 225 1.72 -16.07 4.45
C MET A 225 2.67 -16.42 5.59
N TYR A 226 2.86 -17.70 5.90
CA TYR A 226 3.88 -18.12 6.85
C TYR A 226 5.29 -17.74 6.36
N TRP A 227 5.59 -17.94 5.09
CA TRP A 227 6.86 -17.52 4.50
C TRP A 227 7.04 -15.99 4.57
N VAL A 228 6.01 -15.22 4.22
CA VAL A 228 6.02 -13.76 4.37
C VAL A 228 6.33 -13.35 5.81
N ASP A 229 5.66 -13.98 6.79
CA ASP A 229 5.86 -13.71 8.21
C ASP A 229 7.30 -14.01 8.67
N GLN A 230 7.85 -15.17 8.28
CA GLN A 230 9.21 -15.56 8.67
C GLN A 230 10.28 -14.68 8.02
N THR A 231 10.09 -14.27 6.77
CA THR A 231 11.03 -13.36 6.10
C THR A 231 10.97 -11.95 6.69
N LEU A 232 9.80 -11.46 7.08
CA LEU A 232 9.66 -10.22 7.82
C LEU A 232 10.33 -10.31 9.20
N LYS A 233 10.14 -11.42 9.92
CA LYS A 233 10.81 -11.64 11.21
C LYS A 233 12.31 -11.52 11.06
N ASN A 234 12.91 -12.26 10.14
CA ASN A 234 14.34 -12.23 9.88
C ASN A 234 14.83 -10.82 9.49
N PHE A 235 14.06 -10.11 8.66
CA PHE A 235 14.37 -8.72 8.28
C PHE A 235 14.43 -7.80 9.51
N PHE A 236 13.44 -7.83 10.38
CA PHE A 236 13.40 -6.97 11.56
C PHE A 236 14.46 -7.35 12.61
N GLU A 237 14.72 -8.64 12.81
CA GLU A 237 15.78 -9.11 13.70
C GLU A 237 17.17 -8.65 13.21
N GLU A 238 17.43 -8.74 11.90
CA GLU A 238 18.69 -8.26 11.32
C GLU A 238 18.77 -6.72 11.32
N ALA A 239 17.67 -6.01 11.05
CA ALA A 239 17.61 -4.56 11.14
C ALA A 239 17.94 -4.06 12.56
N GLU A 240 17.41 -4.73 13.59
CA GLU A 240 17.71 -4.42 14.99
C GLU A 240 19.18 -4.72 15.33
N ALA A 241 19.67 -5.90 14.94
CA ALA A 241 21.06 -6.31 15.18
C ALA A 241 22.07 -5.35 14.52
N LYS A 242 21.74 -4.79 13.37
CA LYS A 242 22.55 -3.79 12.66
C LYS A 242 22.35 -2.36 13.20
N GLY A 243 21.47 -2.14 14.17
CA GLY A 243 21.12 -0.80 14.66
C GLY A 243 20.48 0.11 13.60
N LEU A 244 19.71 -0.47 12.66
CA LEU A 244 18.96 0.25 11.63
C LEU A 244 17.55 0.66 12.10
N MET A 245 17.11 0.10 13.23
CA MET A 245 15.90 0.50 13.92
C MET A 245 16.25 1.55 14.99
N ASP A 246 16.26 2.81 14.65
CA ASP A 246 16.50 3.93 15.56
C ASP A 246 15.27 4.84 15.69
N ASP A 247 15.37 5.91 16.49
CA ASP A 247 14.27 6.85 16.74
C ASP A 247 13.92 7.72 15.52
N ARG A 248 14.79 7.73 14.49
CA ARG A 248 14.62 8.49 13.24
C ARG A 248 14.24 7.59 12.04
N THR A 249 14.05 6.30 12.27
CA THR A 249 13.65 5.32 11.24
C THR A 249 12.23 4.83 11.48
N LEU A 250 11.42 4.94 10.45
CA LEU A 250 10.04 4.44 10.40
C LEU A 250 9.93 3.33 9.36
N PHE A 251 9.51 2.15 9.78
CA PHE A 251 9.10 1.06 8.90
C PHE A 251 7.58 1.02 8.80
N ILE A 252 7.08 0.83 7.59
CA ILE A 252 5.64 0.67 7.33
C ILE A 252 5.45 -0.65 6.59
N ILE A 253 4.48 -1.44 7.02
CA ILE A 253 4.05 -2.66 6.32
C ILE A 253 2.65 -2.44 5.79
N THR A 254 2.47 -2.63 4.48
CA THR A 254 1.18 -2.57 3.80
C THR A 254 1.16 -3.55 2.62
N ALA A 255 0.10 -3.55 1.82
CA ALA A 255 0.02 -4.31 0.57
C ALA A 255 -0.17 -3.36 -0.63
N ASP A 256 0.20 -3.84 -1.83
CA ASP A 256 -0.06 -3.10 -3.07
C ASP A 256 -1.54 -3.09 -3.45
N HIS A 257 -2.26 -4.17 -3.19
CA HIS A 257 -3.71 -4.31 -3.31
C HIS A 257 -4.19 -5.56 -2.57
N ASN A 258 -5.52 -5.72 -2.43
CA ASN A 258 -6.10 -6.99 -1.99
C ASN A 258 -6.04 -8.02 -3.13
N PRO A 259 -6.03 -9.34 -2.81
CA PRO A 259 -6.04 -10.38 -3.84
C PRO A 259 -7.21 -10.23 -4.79
N HIS A 260 -6.99 -10.65 -6.05
CA HIS A 260 -8.09 -10.86 -6.98
C HIS A 260 -9.03 -11.97 -6.49
N SER A 261 -10.29 -11.90 -6.85
CA SER A 261 -11.25 -12.96 -6.55
C SER A 261 -10.77 -14.29 -7.10
N GLY A 262 -10.63 -15.27 -6.23
CA GLY A 262 -10.19 -16.62 -6.58
C GLY A 262 -10.55 -17.61 -5.50
N GLY A 263 -10.45 -18.92 -5.80
CA GLY A 263 -10.95 -19.98 -4.94
C GLY A 263 -10.34 -20.01 -3.51
N GLU A 264 -9.09 -19.58 -3.33
CA GLU A 264 -8.48 -19.52 -2.01
C GLU A 264 -8.89 -18.27 -1.21
N TYR A 265 -9.02 -17.13 -1.89
CA TYR A 265 -9.47 -15.89 -1.26
C TYR A 265 -10.81 -16.07 -0.53
N THR A 266 -11.81 -16.64 -1.20
CA THR A 266 -13.15 -16.83 -0.61
C THR A 266 -13.18 -17.90 0.49
N LYS A 267 -12.21 -18.79 0.55
CA LYS A 267 -12.07 -19.79 1.62
C LYS A 267 -11.42 -19.24 2.87
N ILE A 268 -10.53 -18.28 2.75
CA ILE A 268 -9.82 -17.63 3.87
C ILE A 268 -10.66 -16.49 4.43
N VAL A 269 -11.14 -15.59 3.56
CA VAL A 269 -11.99 -14.47 3.93
C VAL A 269 -13.42 -14.97 4.01
N THR A 270 -13.80 -15.51 5.15
CA THR A 270 -15.11 -16.16 5.37
C THR A 270 -16.23 -15.18 5.69
N ASN A 271 -15.89 -13.99 6.20
CA ASN A 271 -16.87 -12.93 6.41
C ASN A 271 -17.25 -12.31 5.06
N GLU A 272 -18.50 -12.44 4.66
CA GLU A 272 -19.00 -11.88 3.40
C GLU A 272 -18.83 -10.37 3.32
N ASN A 273 -18.90 -9.68 4.46
CA ASN A 273 -18.69 -8.23 4.53
C ASN A 273 -17.23 -7.81 4.23
N ASP A 274 -16.28 -8.73 4.31
CA ASP A 274 -14.86 -8.48 4.00
C ASP A 274 -14.46 -9.01 2.62
N ARG A 275 -15.35 -9.77 1.94
CA ARG A 275 -15.18 -10.26 0.57
C ARG A 275 -15.60 -9.19 -0.44
N LYS A 276 -14.72 -8.22 -0.68
CA LYS A 276 -15.02 -7.06 -1.51
C LYS A 276 -14.09 -7.01 -2.73
N SER A 277 -14.52 -6.31 -3.78
CA SER A 277 -13.65 -6.02 -4.93
C SER A 277 -12.49 -5.12 -4.51
N ILE A 278 -12.78 -4.10 -3.69
CA ILE A 278 -11.82 -3.28 -2.97
C ILE A 278 -11.95 -3.64 -1.50
N ALA A 279 -10.93 -4.21 -0.90
CA ALA A 279 -11.00 -4.90 0.38
C ALA A 279 -9.93 -4.40 1.37
N PRO A 280 -10.08 -4.72 2.67
CA PRO A 280 -9.09 -4.34 3.67
C PRO A 280 -7.72 -4.98 3.42
N ILE A 281 -6.68 -4.16 3.50
CA ILE A 281 -5.27 -4.56 3.45
C ILE A 281 -4.56 -4.12 4.74
N PRO A 282 -3.43 -4.73 5.13
CA PRO A 282 -2.73 -4.32 6.33
C PRO A 282 -2.14 -2.91 6.21
N LEU A 283 -2.14 -2.15 7.31
CA LEU A 283 -1.33 -0.95 7.48
C LEU A 283 -0.81 -0.89 8.91
N LEU A 284 0.51 -0.91 9.06
CA LEU A 284 1.22 -0.99 10.33
C LEU A 284 2.46 -0.12 10.30
N PHE A 285 2.70 0.64 11.38
CA PHE A 285 3.83 1.55 11.54
C PHE A 285 4.75 1.08 12.66
N VAL A 286 6.00 0.77 12.36
CA VAL A 286 6.99 0.24 13.31
C VAL A 286 8.16 1.21 13.46
N SER A 287 8.37 1.73 14.65
CA SER A 287 9.49 2.62 15.01
C SER A 287 9.80 2.53 16.50
N LYS A 288 10.99 2.95 16.92
CA LYS A 288 11.31 3.19 18.32
C LYS A 288 10.68 4.49 18.83
N ASN A 289 10.54 5.50 17.99
CA ASN A 289 9.83 6.75 18.30
C ASN A 289 8.40 6.70 17.74
N LEU A 290 7.43 6.49 18.60
CA LEU A 290 6.00 6.44 18.23
C LEU A 290 5.27 7.77 18.47
N GLN A 291 5.92 8.77 19.08
CA GLN A 291 5.29 10.04 19.41
C GLN A 291 4.64 10.73 18.18
N PRO A 292 5.28 10.76 17.00
CA PRO A 292 4.68 11.37 15.82
C PRO A 292 3.39 10.70 15.34
N LEU A 293 3.13 9.47 15.77
CA LEU A 293 1.98 8.65 15.39
C LEU A 293 0.84 8.64 16.42
N ASN A 294 0.96 9.43 17.50
CA ASN A 294 -0.04 9.41 18.60
C ASN A 294 -1.45 9.82 18.17
N ASN A 295 -1.59 10.54 17.07
CA ASN A 295 -2.89 10.95 16.53
C ASN A 295 -3.49 9.91 15.55
N LEU A 296 -2.78 8.81 15.26
CA LEU A 296 -3.30 7.76 14.41
C LEU A 296 -4.41 6.99 15.14
N MET A 297 -5.62 7.02 14.58
CA MET A 297 -6.79 6.38 15.18
C MET A 297 -7.02 5.00 14.58
N THR A 298 -6.74 3.95 15.34
CA THR A 298 -6.75 2.54 14.89
C THR A 298 -8.04 2.11 14.16
N LYS A 299 -9.18 2.69 14.52
CA LYS A 299 -10.51 2.34 13.96
C LYS A 299 -10.96 3.25 12.82
N ASP A 300 -10.19 4.27 12.48
CA ASP A 300 -10.52 5.14 11.36
C ASP A 300 -10.48 4.38 10.04
N TYR A 301 -11.39 4.78 9.16
CA TYR A 301 -11.40 4.29 7.78
C TYR A 301 -10.44 5.12 6.94
N ALA A 302 -9.64 4.45 6.15
CA ALA A 302 -8.66 5.06 5.25
C ALA A 302 -8.36 4.13 4.07
N SER A 303 -7.71 4.67 3.05
CA SER A 303 -7.29 3.89 1.90
C SER A 303 -5.90 4.30 1.38
N GLN A 304 -5.40 3.61 0.38
CA GLN A 304 -4.02 3.79 -0.12
C GLN A 304 -3.70 5.22 -0.55
N ILE A 305 -4.69 5.99 -1.02
CA ILE A 305 -4.47 7.40 -1.41
C ILE A 305 -4.03 8.27 -0.24
N ASP A 306 -4.31 7.87 1.01
CA ASP A 306 -3.98 8.62 2.23
C ASP A 306 -2.53 8.40 2.70
N LEU A 307 -1.85 7.38 2.15
CA LEU A 307 -0.51 7.02 2.64
C LEU A 307 0.55 8.05 2.22
N ALA A 308 0.61 8.46 0.95
CA ALA A 308 1.61 9.41 0.49
C ALA A 308 1.57 10.77 1.23
N PRO A 309 0.41 11.44 1.39
CA PRO A 309 0.35 12.69 2.16
C PRO A 309 0.76 12.50 3.62
N THR A 310 0.46 11.35 4.23
CA THR A 310 0.90 11.02 5.59
C THR A 310 2.41 10.87 5.68
N LEU A 311 3.03 10.14 4.75
CA LEU A 311 4.48 9.94 4.74
C LEU A 311 5.24 11.25 4.48
N LEU A 312 4.73 12.10 3.58
CA LEU A 312 5.32 13.42 3.36
C LEU A 312 5.24 14.30 4.61
N TYR A 313 4.10 14.31 5.30
CA TYR A 313 3.99 15.02 6.57
C TYR A 313 5.01 14.53 7.61
N LEU A 314 5.17 13.22 7.76
CA LEU A 314 6.15 12.62 8.67
C LEU A 314 7.61 12.92 8.26
N ALA A 315 7.85 13.11 6.96
CA ALA A 315 9.13 13.56 6.40
C ALA A 315 9.36 15.07 6.54
N GLY A 316 8.41 15.83 7.09
CA GLY A 316 8.47 17.29 7.20
C GLY A 316 8.24 18.00 5.87
N LEU A 317 7.51 17.38 4.95
CA LEU A 317 7.27 17.86 3.59
C LEU A 317 5.79 18.15 3.33
N LYS A 318 5.51 19.14 2.50
CA LYS A 318 4.15 19.44 2.05
C LYS A 318 3.74 18.44 0.96
N ALA A 319 2.52 17.93 1.07
CA ALA A 319 1.94 17.12 0.00
C ALA A 319 1.62 17.99 -1.23
N PRO A 320 1.77 17.44 -2.45
CA PRO A 320 1.28 18.07 -3.67
C PRO A 320 -0.22 18.40 -3.61
N GLU A 321 -0.62 19.50 -4.23
CA GLU A 321 -2.03 19.96 -4.23
C GLU A 321 -2.96 19.06 -5.05
N ASP A 322 -2.40 18.25 -5.93
CA ASP A 322 -3.12 17.29 -6.75
C ASP A 322 -3.33 15.92 -6.07
N PHE A 323 -2.96 15.76 -4.80
CA PHE A 323 -3.23 14.54 -4.03
C PHE A 323 -4.71 14.52 -3.59
N MET A 324 -5.38 13.38 -3.79
CA MET A 324 -6.78 13.19 -3.37
C MET A 324 -6.90 12.76 -1.89
N GLY A 325 -5.89 12.08 -1.37
CA GLY A 325 -5.89 11.55 -0.01
C GLY A 325 -5.60 12.60 1.05
N ARG A 326 -5.89 12.24 2.30
CA ARG A 326 -5.64 13.06 3.50
C ARG A 326 -4.43 12.54 4.28
N ASN A 327 -3.89 13.37 5.15
CA ASN A 327 -2.96 12.92 6.17
C ASN A 327 -3.72 12.16 7.28
N LEU A 328 -3.35 10.91 7.53
CA LEU A 328 -3.97 10.02 8.52
C LEU A 328 -3.83 10.51 9.98
N LEU A 329 -2.96 11.48 10.23
CA LEU A 329 -2.76 12.07 11.56
C LEU A 329 -3.69 13.28 11.80
N GLU A 330 -4.46 13.68 10.81
CA GLU A 330 -5.47 14.73 10.94
C GLU A 330 -6.75 14.15 11.54
N SER A 331 -7.26 14.82 12.56
CA SER A 331 -8.58 14.48 13.10
C SER A 331 -9.67 14.87 12.12
N VAL A 332 -10.52 13.94 11.75
CA VAL A 332 -11.65 14.17 10.85
C VAL A 332 -12.92 13.61 11.47
N GLU A 333 -14.03 14.32 11.26
CA GLU A 333 -15.33 13.94 11.83
C GLU A 333 -15.85 12.61 11.28
N THR A 334 -15.69 12.40 9.96
CA THR A 334 -16.11 11.19 9.27
C THR A 334 -14.93 10.63 8.48
N PRO A 335 -14.09 9.76 9.09
CA PRO A 335 -13.03 9.09 8.37
C PRO A 335 -13.60 8.07 7.38
N PHE A 336 -13.08 8.05 6.15
CA PHE A 336 -13.55 7.16 5.09
C PHE A 336 -12.39 6.56 4.30
N ALA A 337 -12.65 5.44 3.65
CA ALA A 337 -11.82 4.84 2.63
C ALA A 337 -12.48 5.02 1.25
N LEU A 338 -11.68 5.30 0.23
CA LEU A 338 -12.14 5.51 -1.13
C LEU A 338 -11.35 4.62 -2.10
N GLY A 339 -12.08 3.97 -3.01
CA GLY A 339 -11.52 3.14 -4.06
C GLY A 339 -12.20 3.33 -5.41
N TYR A 340 -11.53 2.87 -6.47
CA TYR A 340 -12.07 2.88 -7.83
C TYR A 340 -11.60 1.65 -8.59
N PHE A 341 -12.55 0.86 -9.09
CA PHE A 341 -12.26 -0.34 -9.86
C PHE A 341 -13.41 -0.67 -10.81
N GLY A 342 -13.09 -1.10 -12.03
CA GLY A 342 -14.08 -1.51 -13.01
C GLY A 342 -15.09 -0.41 -13.41
N GLY A 343 -14.69 0.85 -13.34
CA GLY A 343 -15.55 2.00 -13.65
C GLY A 343 -16.47 2.45 -12.52
N LYS A 344 -16.34 1.86 -11.33
CA LYS A 344 -17.16 2.14 -10.15
C LYS A 344 -16.34 2.68 -8.99
N ALA A 345 -16.95 3.58 -8.23
CA ALA A 345 -16.42 4.08 -6.96
C ALA A 345 -16.86 3.19 -5.79
N PHE A 346 -15.97 3.05 -4.81
CA PHE A 346 -16.19 2.33 -3.55
C PHE A 346 -15.96 3.29 -2.39
N TYR A 347 -16.83 3.26 -1.40
CA TYR A 347 -16.76 4.10 -0.22
C TYR A 347 -17.06 3.28 1.03
N TYR A 348 -16.23 3.43 2.06
CA TYR A 348 -16.41 2.77 3.35
C TYR A 348 -16.19 3.75 4.48
N SER A 349 -17.13 3.81 5.43
CA SER A 349 -17.03 4.54 6.69
C SER A 349 -17.70 3.73 7.80
N ALA A 350 -17.70 4.26 9.03
CA ALA A 350 -18.34 3.60 10.17
C ALA A 350 -19.86 3.43 9.98
N ASP A 351 -20.50 4.42 9.36
CA ASP A 351 -21.97 4.50 9.26
C ASP A 351 -22.51 4.09 7.89
N LEU A 352 -21.64 4.08 6.87
CA LEU A 352 -22.08 3.94 5.49
C LEU A 352 -21.03 3.21 4.65
N SER A 353 -21.46 2.25 3.85
CA SER A 353 -20.62 1.62 2.84
C SER A 353 -21.38 1.48 1.53
N PHE A 354 -20.70 1.83 0.43
CA PHE A 354 -21.13 1.51 -0.93
C PHE A 354 -20.13 0.54 -1.49
N GLU A 355 -20.60 -0.67 -1.74
CA GLU A 355 -19.79 -1.74 -2.27
C GLU A 355 -20.57 -2.54 -3.29
N ASP A 356 -19.86 -2.94 -4.33
CA ASP A 356 -20.33 -3.95 -5.24
C ASP A 356 -19.90 -5.30 -4.66
N GLN A 357 -20.86 -6.08 -4.16
CA GLN A 357 -20.56 -7.45 -3.78
C GLN A 357 -20.25 -8.23 -5.06
N MET A 358 -19.13 -8.92 -5.08
CA MET A 358 -18.67 -9.70 -6.24
C MET A 358 -19.76 -10.62 -6.82
N ASP A 359 -20.63 -11.11 -5.95
CA ASP A 359 -21.67 -12.09 -6.29
C ASP A 359 -23.07 -11.47 -6.49
N ASN A 360 -23.26 -10.18 -6.18
CA ASN A 360 -24.56 -9.52 -6.30
C ASN A 360 -24.40 -8.00 -6.50
N PRO A 361 -24.14 -7.54 -7.75
CA PRO A 361 -23.98 -6.12 -8.03
C PRO A 361 -25.28 -5.35 -7.71
N SER A 362 -25.18 -4.41 -6.79
CA SER A 362 -26.26 -3.47 -6.50
C SER A 362 -26.42 -2.48 -7.67
N PRO A 363 -27.64 -2.05 -8.02
CA PRO A 363 -27.81 -0.97 -8.98
C PRO A 363 -27.14 0.30 -8.43
N ALA A 364 -26.44 1.04 -9.33
CA ALA A 364 -25.77 2.28 -8.99
C ALA A 364 -26.70 3.20 -8.22
N THR A 365 -26.25 3.69 -7.07
CA THR A 365 -26.99 4.62 -6.25
C THR A 365 -26.61 6.05 -6.59
N GLU A 366 -27.41 7.02 -6.15
CA GLU A 366 -27.09 8.46 -6.25
C GLU A 366 -25.69 8.77 -5.70
N TYR A 367 -25.26 8.06 -4.68
CA TYR A 367 -23.97 8.22 -4.03
C TYR A 367 -22.82 7.64 -4.87
N GLU A 368 -23.01 6.46 -5.46
CA GLU A 368 -22.02 5.83 -6.37
C GLU A 368 -21.80 6.69 -7.61
N ASP A 369 -22.88 7.24 -8.18
CA ASP A 369 -22.79 8.14 -9.32
C ASP A 369 -22.03 9.42 -8.98
N ALA A 370 -22.34 10.07 -7.83
CA ALA A 370 -21.65 11.28 -7.39
C ALA A 370 -20.15 11.03 -7.10
N LEU A 371 -19.83 9.91 -6.47
CA LEU A 371 -18.44 9.50 -6.22
C LEU A 371 -17.68 9.21 -7.51
N THR A 372 -18.29 8.49 -8.42
CA THR A 372 -17.70 8.19 -9.74
C THR A 372 -17.45 9.48 -10.52
N ASN A 373 -18.42 10.40 -10.53
CA ASN A 373 -18.29 11.71 -11.17
C ASN A 373 -17.16 12.53 -10.53
N TYR A 374 -17.03 12.52 -9.20
CA TYR A 374 -15.96 13.18 -8.48
C TYR A 374 -14.58 12.65 -8.88
N ILE A 375 -14.39 11.32 -8.88
CA ILE A 375 -13.12 10.68 -9.24
C ILE A 375 -12.72 11.02 -10.68
N ILE A 376 -13.68 10.99 -11.62
CA ILE A 376 -13.46 11.35 -13.01
C ILE A 376 -13.16 12.85 -13.14
N HIS A 377 -13.83 13.71 -12.38
CA HIS A 377 -13.59 15.14 -12.37
C HIS A 377 -12.17 15.47 -11.90
N GLU A 378 -11.76 14.96 -10.73
CA GLU A 378 -10.41 15.14 -10.18
C GLU A 378 -9.33 14.67 -11.16
N TYR A 379 -9.55 13.52 -11.79
CA TYR A 379 -8.66 13.02 -12.82
C TYR A 379 -8.55 13.99 -14.01
N SER A 380 -9.66 14.52 -14.51
CA SER A 380 -9.71 15.44 -15.66
C SER A 380 -9.07 16.80 -15.35
N GLU A 381 -9.33 17.36 -14.16
CA GLU A 381 -8.72 18.60 -13.69
C GLU A 381 -7.19 18.47 -13.59
N ARG A 382 -6.71 17.33 -13.10
CA ARG A 382 -5.28 17.04 -13.01
C ARG A 382 -4.62 16.97 -14.40
N GLN A 383 -5.32 16.42 -15.39
CA GLN A 383 -4.83 16.42 -16.78
C GLN A 383 -4.67 17.83 -17.34
N LEU A 384 -5.65 18.71 -17.13
CA LEU A 384 -5.62 20.08 -17.63
C LEU A 384 -4.48 20.91 -17.01
N LYS A 385 -4.21 20.74 -15.74
CA LYS A 385 -3.10 21.44 -15.06
C LYS A 385 -1.72 21.00 -15.55
N ASN A 386 -1.64 19.85 -16.22
CA ASN A 386 -0.40 19.24 -16.70
C ASN A 386 -0.16 19.40 -18.21
N GLN A 387 -1.12 19.96 -18.95
CA GLN A 387 -0.93 20.40 -20.34
C GLN A 387 -0.27 21.78 -20.36
#